data_eaaee8855df5f5a7d2af46375a24489a
#
_entry.id   eaaee8855df5f5a7d2af46375a24489a
#
_cell.length_a   1.000
_cell.length_b   1.000
_cell.length_c   1.000
_cell.angle_alpha   90.00
_cell.angle_beta   90.00
_cell.angle_gamma   90.00
#
_symmetry.space_group_name_H-M   'P 1'
#
loop_
_entity.id
_entity.type
_entity.pdbx_description
1 polymer ?
#
loop_
_entity_poly.entity_id
_entity_poly.type
_entity_poly.pdbx_seq_one_letter_code
_entity_poly.pdbx_strand_id
1 'polypeptide(L)'
;MVVSGWSAGGHLTSMALSNSHVKGGVAISGIYDLEPIRHSYLNVKLGLDEAMSHRNSPVMQSGGPMKPLSLVAGSAELPLLRKQTADFAGHRSKYGLPVTYEEIPGADHFTIMGELLSPTGRITTLVRQMVERI
;
A
#
# COMPACT_ATOMS: atom_id res chain seq x y z
N MET A 1 -15.13 -8.87 -0.72
CA MET A 1 -13.92 -9.19 0.07
C MET A 1 -13.09 -7.91 0.22
N VAL A 2 -12.57 -7.67 1.43
CA VAL A 2 -11.54 -6.65 1.71
C VAL A 2 -10.20 -7.36 1.85
N VAL A 3 -9.14 -6.76 1.36
CA VAL A 3 -7.77 -7.28 1.50
C VAL A 3 -6.92 -6.32 2.32
N SER A 4 -6.00 -6.85 3.07
CA SER A 4 -5.04 -6.05 3.82
C SER A 4 -3.68 -6.75 3.83
N GLY A 5 -2.62 -5.98 3.86
CA GLY A 5 -1.27 -6.54 3.88
C GLY A 5 -0.23 -5.51 4.27
N TRP A 6 0.86 -6.01 4.80
CA TRP A 6 2.00 -5.26 5.30
C TRP A 6 3.23 -5.49 4.41
N SER A 7 4.02 -4.46 4.19
CA SER A 7 5.27 -4.50 3.42
C SER A 7 5.01 -4.99 1.98
N ALA A 8 5.59 -6.11 1.56
CA ALA A 8 5.25 -6.75 0.28
C ALA A 8 3.74 -7.05 0.16
N GLY A 9 3.08 -7.36 1.29
CA GLY A 9 1.62 -7.52 1.34
C GLY A 9 0.88 -6.22 1.10
N GLY A 10 1.44 -5.07 1.44
CA GLY A 10 0.89 -3.76 1.08
C GLY A 10 0.90 -3.53 -0.43
N HIS A 11 1.98 -3.89 -1.11
CA HIS A 11 2.06 -3.91 -2.57
C HIS A 11 1.00 -4.85 -3.16
N LEU A 12 0.94 -6.10 -2.67
CA LEU A 12 -0.04 -7.08 -3.14
C LEU A 12 -1.48 -6.61 -2.92
N THR A 13 -1.76 -5.94 -1.82
CA THR A 13 -3.08 -5.36 -1.55
C THR A 13 -3.48 -4.37 -2.64
N SER A 14 -2.57 -3.48 -3.04
CA SER A 14 -2.85 -2.50 -4.09
C SER A 14 -3.06 -3.18 -5.46
N MET A 15 -2.27 -4.20 -5.78
CA MET A 15 -2.40 -4.96 -7.03
C MET A 15 -3.69 -5.79 -7.05
N ALA A 16 -4.08 -6.34 -5.92
CA ALA A 16 -5.29 -7.17 -5.79
C ALA A 16 -6.59 -6.39 -6.04
N LEU A 17 -6.57 -5.06 -5.97
CA LEU A 17 -7.75 -4.25 -6.29
C LEU A 17 -8.27 -4.48 -7.72
N SER A 18 -7.43 -4.94 -8.63
CA SER A 18 -7.85 -5.27 -10.00
C SER A 18 -8.73 -6.51 -10.06
N ASN A 19 -8.72 -7.36 -9.05
CA ASN A 19 -9.56 -8.55 -8.99
C ASN A 19 -11.02 -8.17 -8.69
N SER A 20 -11.97 -8.74 -9.45
CA SER A 20 -13.41 -8.43 -9.34
C SER A 20 -14.02 -8.74 -7.97
N HIS A 21 -13.48 -9.72 -7.25
CA HIS A 21 -13.95 -10.11 -5.92
C HIS A 21 -13.45 -9.20 -4.80
N VAL A 22 -12.38 -8.44 -5.03
CA VAL A 22 -11.87 -7.46 -4.09
C VAL A 22 -12.65 -6.17 -4.21
N LYS A 23 -13.16 -5.66 -3.09
CA LYS A 23 -14.00 -4.46 -3.04
C LYS A 23 -13.31 -3.26 -2.40
N GLY A 24 -12.21 -3.49 -1.70
CA GLY A 24 -11.42 -2.44 -1.07
C GLY A 24 -10.20 -3.03 -0.36
N GLY A 25 -9.29 -2.17 0.09
CA GLY A 25 -8.06 -2.61 0.71
C GLY A 25 -7.48 -1.66 1.75
N VAL A 26 -6.67 -2.21 2.65
CA VAL A 26 -5.83 -1.45 3.58
C VAL A 26 -4.38 -1.91 3.37
N ALA A 27 -3.58 -1.07 2.76
CA ALA A 27 -2.18 -1.35 2.45
C ALA A 27 -1.26 -0.66 3.47
N ILE A 28 -0.44 -1.44 4.15
CA ILE A 28 0.36 -1.02 5.30
C ILE A 28 1.83 -1.05 4.90
N SER A 29 2.50 0.09 4.96
CA SER A 29 3.95 0.20 4.72
C SER A 29 4.39 -0.50 3.43
N GLY A 30 3.63 -0.32 2.36
CA GLY A 30 3.85 -0.98 1.08
C GLY A 30 4.86 -0.25 0.20
N ILE A 31 5.20 -0.92 -0.90
CA ILE A 31 6.03 -0.38 -1.96
C ILE A 31 5.17 -0.33 -3.23
N TYR A 32 5.14 0.81 -3.91
CA TYR A 32 4.23 1.05 -5.04
C TYR A 32 4.96 1.45 -6.32
N ASP A 33 6.27 1.69 -6.20
CA ASP A 33 7.22 1.85 -7.29
C ASP A 33 8.35 0.83 -7.10
N LEU A 34 8.47 -0.11 -8.03
CA LEU A 34 9.46 -1.18 -7.94
C LEU A 34 10.83 -0.80 -8.53
N GLU A 35 10.98 0.37 -9.17
CA GLU A 35 12.26 0.78 -9.74
C GLU A 35 13.40 0.81 -8.72
N PRO A 36 13.22 1.38 -7.50
CA PRO A 36 14.26 1.28 -6.48
C PRO A 36 14.63 -0.16 -6.10
N ILE A 37 13.64 -1.07 -6.12
CA ILE A 37 13.87 -2.48 -5.82
C ILE A 37 14.63 -3.16 -6.96
N ARG A 38 14.31 -2.85 -8.21
CA ARG A 38 15.01 -3.37 -9.38
C ARG A 38 16.51 -3.05 -9.35
N HIS A 39 16.87 -1.89 -8.83
CA HIS A 39 18.25 -1.43 -8.68
C HIS A 39 18.90 -1.79 -7.34
N SER A 40 18.23 -2.59 -6.50
CA SER A 40 18.74 -3.03 -5.21
C SER A 40 19.29 -4.46 -5.25
N TYR A 41 19.97 -4.86 -4.16
CA TYR A 41 20.46 -6.23 -3.99
C TYR A 41 19.33 -7.28 -3.99
N LEU A 42 18.11 -6.89 -3.64
CA LEU A 42 16.94 -7.76 -3.65
C LEU A 42 16.65 -8.30 -5.05
N ASN A 43 17.01 -7.56 -6.08
CA ASN A 43 16.71 -7.97 -7.47
C ASN A 43 17.49 -9.20 -7.92
N VAL A 44 18.56 -9.57 -7.25
CA VAL A 44 19.26 -10.85 -7.49
C VAL A 44 18.30 -12.04 -7.36
N LYS A 45 17.36 -11.92 -6.42
CA LYS A 45 16.35 -12.97 -6.16
C LYS A 45 15.07 -12.77 -6.97
N LEU A 46 14.68 -11.52 -7.20
CA LEU A 46 13.40 -11.19 -7.84
C LEU A 46 13.47 -11.25 -9.36
N GLY A 47 14.63 -10.95 -9.94
CA GLY A 47 14.82 -10.99 -11.40
C GLY A 47 13.95 -9.99 -12.16
N LEU A 48 13.64 -8.82 -11.57
CA LEU A 48 12.86 -7.78 -12.23
C LEU A 48 13.65 -7.17 -13.39
N ASP A 49 13.02 -7.12 -14.56
CA ASP A 49 13.44 -6.24 -15.64
C ASP A 49 12.63 -4.95 -15.63
N GLU A 50 12.92 -4.04 -16.54
CA GLU A 50 12.23 -2.74 -16.63
C GLU A 50 10.74 -2.89 -16.90
N ALA A 51 10.37 -3.79 -17.81
CA ALA A 51 8.97 -4.03 -18.17
C ALA A 51 8.17 -4.62 -17.00
N MET A 52 8.75 -5.57 -16.26
CA MET A 52 8.14 -6.16 -15.08
C MET A 52 7.99 -5.15 -13.96
N SER A 53 9.02 -4.32 -13.72
CA SER A 53 8.98 -3.25 -12.74
C SER A 53 7.85 -2.27 -13.04
N HIS A 54 7.76 -1.79 -14.28
CA HIS A 54 6.70 -0.87 -14.70
C HIS A 54 5.31 -1.50 -14.55
N ARG A 55 5.11 -2.71 -15.05
CA ARG A 55 3.83 -3.43 -15.01
C ARG A 55 3.33 -3.67 -13.58
N ASN A 56 4.24 -3.92 -12.65
CA ASN A 56 3.93 -4.25 -11.26
C ASN A 56 4.10 -3.06 -10.30
N SER A 57 4.28 -1.85 -10.83
CA SER A 57 4.31 -0.61 -10.04
C SER A 57 3.00 0.14 -10.22
N PRO A 58 2.08 0.07 -9.25
CA PRO A 58 0.76 0.69 -9.40
C PRO A 58 0.84 2.22 -9.59
N VAL A 59 1.87 2.88 -9.09
CA VAL A 59 2.10 4.31 -9.30
C VAL A 59 2.46 4.65 -10.75
N MET A 60 2.90 3.69 -11.55
CA MET A 60 3.26 3.87 -12.97
C MET A 60 2.08 3.66 -13.91
N GLN A 61 0.92 3.24 -13.42
CA GLN A 61 -0.24 2.99 -14.25
C GLN A 61 -1.05 4.27 -14.49
N SER A 62 -1.66 4.38 -15.68
CA SER A 62 -2.55 5.49 -16.02
C SER A 62 -3.95 5.23 -15.46
N GLY A 63 -4.17 5.54 -14.18
CA GLY A 63 -5.42 5.27 -13.49
C GLY A 63 -5.34 4.01 -12.62
N GLY A 64 -6.45 3.31 -12.46
CA GLY A 64 -6.54 2.12 -11.65
C GLY A 64 -7.97 1.78 -11.27
N PRO A 65 -8.19 0.74 -10.47
CA PRO A 65 -9.53 0.35 -10.05
C PRO A 65 -10.22 1.43 -9.20
N MET A 66 -11.49 1.73 -9.51
CA MET A 66 -12.34 2.64 -8.75
C MET A 66 -12.85 1.95 -7.48
N LYS A 67 -11.93 1.56 -6.62
CA LYS A 67 -12.20 0.88 -5.35
C LYS A 67 -11.45 1.56 -4.22
N PRO A 68 -12.04 1.66 -3.01
CA PRO A 68 -11.40 2.36 -1.90
C PRO A 68 -10.12 1.65 -1.44
N LEU A 69 -9.10 2.45 -1.20
CA LEU A 69 -7.80 2.02 -0.68
C LEU A 69 -7.37 2.95 0.45
N SER A 70 -7.12 2.37 1.62
CA SER A 70 -6.45 3.08 2.70
C SER A 70 -4.96 2.76 2.66
N LEU A 71 -4.15 3.80 2.57
CA LEU A 71 -2.69 3.73 2.59
C LEU A 71 -2.18 4.18 3.94
N VAL A 72 -1.38 3.36 4.59
CA VAL A 72 -0.87 3.63 5.93
C VAL A 72 0.64 3.44 5.96
N ALA A 73 1.34 4.37 6.59
CA ALA A 73 2.77 4.27 6.87
C ALA A 73 3.04 4.69 8.33
N GLY A 74 4.19 4.32 8.86
CA GLY A 74 4.65 4.81 10.16
C GLY A 74 5.46 6.10 10.02
N SER A 75 5.28 7.05 10.93
CA SER A 75 6.03 8.31 10.87
C SER A 75 7.54 8.14 11.14
N ALA A 76 7.93 7.02 11.76
CA ALA A 76 9.34 6.68 12.03
C ALA A 76 9.93 5.70 11.00
N GLU A 77 9.22 5.40 9.92
CA GLU A 77 9.77 4.58 8.83
C GLU A 77 10.81 5.37 8.03
N LEU A 78 11.62 4.64 7.24
CA LEU A 78 12.59 5.26 6.35
C LEU A 78 11.91 6.27 5.41
N PRO A 79 12.54 7.42 5.14
CA PRO A 79 11.94 8.46 4.31
C PRO A 79 11.45 7.97 2.94
N LEU A 80 12.18 7.03 2.32
CA LEU A 80 11.79 6.48 1.02
C LEU A 80 10.46 5.70 1.10
N LEU A 81 10.24 4.93 2.16
CA LEU A 81 8.99 4.17 2.34
C LEU A 81 7.81 5.11 2.58
N ARG A 82 8.00 6.14 3.40
CA ARG A 82 6.99 7.17 3.62
C ARG A 82 6.65 7.91 2.32
N LYS A 83 7.69 8.27 1.56
CA LYS A 83 7.54 8.94 0.27
C LYS A 83 6.77 8.06 -0.73
N GLN A 84 7.06 6.78 -0.83
CA GLN A 84 6.36 5.86 -1.71
C GLN A 84 4.85 5.82 -1.41
N THR A 85 4.49 5.77 -0.14
CA THR A 85 3.09 5.77 0.28
C THR A 85 2.40 7.09 -0.07
N ALA A 86 3.03 8.22 0.25
CA ALA A 86 2.50 9.55 -0.06
C ALA A 86 2.35 9.78 -1.57
N ASP A 87 3.35 9.40 -2.35
CA ASP A 87 3.35 9.54 -3.81
C ASP A 87 2.23 8.72 -4.43
N PHE A 88 2.00 7.50 -3.96
CA PHE A 88 0.92 6.67 -4.46
C PHE A 88 -0.46 7.21 -4.07
N ALA A 89 -0.60 7.76 -2.88
CA ALA A 89 -1.84 8.46 -2.47
C ALA A 89 -2.12 9.63 -3.42
N GLY A 90 -1.12 10.44 -3.71
CA GLY A 90 -1.23 11.56 -4.66
C GLY A 90 -1.58 11.10 -6.08
N HIS A 91 -0.98 10.01 -6.54
CA HIS A 91 -1.30 9.40 -7.83
C HIS A 91 -2.77 8.98 -7.92
N ARG A 92 -3.27 8.27 -6.92
CA ARG A 92 -4.67 7.86 -6.88
C ARG A 92 -5.61 9.07 -6.85
N SER A 93 -5.31 10.08 -6.04
CA SER A 93 -6.06 11.33 -5.99
C SER A 93 -6.12 12.04 -7.35
N LYS A 94 -4.99 12.10 -8.04
CA LYS A 94 -4.87 12.72 -9.38
C LYS A 94 -5.83 12.07 -10.39
N TYR A 95 -6.03 10.77 -10.30
CA TYR A 95 -6.95 10.03 -11.18
C TYR A 95 -8.37 9.91 -10.62
N GLY A 96 -8.71 10.63 -9.54
CA GLY A 96 -10.04 10.60 -8.93
C GLY A 96 -10.38 9.27 -8.28
N LEU A 97 -9.39 8.43 -7.97
CA LEU A 97 -9.59 7.13 -7.35
C LEU A 97 -9.76 7.28 -5.84
N PRO A 98 -10.71 6.55 -5.21
CA PRO A 98 -10.93 6.65 -3.78
C PRO A 98 -9.69 6.22 -2.98
N VAL A 99 -9.15 7.13 -2.19
CA VAL A 99 -7.95 6.88 -1.38
C VAL A 99 -8.00 7.66 -0.08
N THR A 100 -7.49 7.05 0.99
CA THR A 100 -7.10 7.74 2.22
C THR A 100 -5.63 7.45 2.51
N TYR A 101 -4.95 8.40 3.12
CA TYR A 101 -3.57 8.25 3.55
C TYR A 101 -3.40 8.78 4.95
N GLU A 102 -2.73 8.02 5.79
CA GLU A 102 -2.34 8.49 7.10
C GLU A 102 -1.00 7.88 7.55
N GLU A 103 -0.32 8.60 8.43
CA GLU A 103 0.85 8.08 9.13
C GLU A 103 0.50 7.78 10.58
N ILE A 104 0.96 6.63 11.07
CA ILE A 104 0.85 6.25 12.48
C ILE A 104 2.00 6.92 13.25
N PRO A 105 1.72 7.82 14.18
CA PRO A 105 2.77 8.54 14.91
C PRO A 105 3.72 7.61 15.65
N GLY A 106 5.04 7.79 15.42
CA GLY A 106 6.09 7.06 16.12
C GLY A 106 6.29 5.60 15.68
N ALA A 107 5.44 5.07 14.81
CA ALA A 107 5.59 3.69 14.34
C ALA A 107 6.68 3.59 13.27
N ASP A 108 7.51 2.55 13.38
CA ASP A 108 8.43 2.14 12.33
C ASP A 108 7.84 1.00 11.49
N HIS A 109 8.65 0.44 10.57
CA HIS A 109 8.20 -0.60 9.65
C HIS A 109 7.67 -1.87 10.35
N PHE A 110 8.14 -2.15 11.54
CA PHE A 110 7.77 -3.36 12.31
C PHE A 110 6.76 -3.05 13.41
N THR A 111 6.97 -1.99 14.17
CA THR A 111 6.09 -1.63 15.30
C THR A 111 4.70 -1.21 14.84
N ILE A 112 4.55 -0.77 13.59
CA ILE A 112 3.25 -0.43 13.00
C ILE A 112 2.26 -1.60 13.07
N MET A 113 2.74 -2.84 13.04
CA MET A 113 1.90 -4.03 13.14
C MET A 113 1.23 -4.17 14.51
N GLY A 114 1.75 -3.49 15.54
CA GLY A 114 1.10 -3.41 16.86
C GLY A 114 -0.31 -2.85 16.80
N GLU A 115 -0.62 -2.04 15.79
CA GLU A 115 -1.94 -1.47 15.57
C GLU A 115 -3.01 -2.50 15.12
N LEU A 116 -2.61 -3.75 14.85
CA LEU A 116 -3.50 -4.87 14.60
C LEU A 116 -3.68 -5.80 15.82
N LEU A 117 -2.86 -5.62 16.87
CA LEU A 117 -2.91 -6.49 18.06
C LEU A 117 -4.06 -6.15 19.01
N SER A 118 -4.70 -5.02 18.84
CA SER A 118 -5.79 -4.55 19.69
C SER A 118 -7.07 -4.32 18.87
N PRO A 119 -8.25 -4.64 19.42
CA PRO A 119 -9.53 -4.30 18.78
C PRO A 119 -9.71 -2.80 18.54
N THR A 120 -9.02 -1.96 19.30
CA THR A 120 -9.05 -0.50 19.19
C THR A 120 -7.83 0.08 18.48
N GLY A 121 -6.91 -0.76 18.00
CA GLY A 121 -5.76 -0.32 17.22
C GLY A 121 -6.17 0.44 15.96
N ARG A 122 -5.36 1.37 15.52
CA ARG A 122 -5.71 2.23 14.38
C ARG A 122 -5.92 1.43 13.10
N ILE A 123 -5.03 0.48 12.80
CA ILE A 123 -5.16 -0.35 11.58
C ILE A 123 -6.37 -1.28 11.67
N THR A 124 -6.62 -1.87 12.84
CA THR A 124 -7.85 -2.66 13.07
C THR A 124 -9.10 -1.83 12.78
N THR A 125 -9.11 -0.57 13.22
CA THR A 125 -10.21 0.36 12.97
C THR A 125 -10.37 0.65 11.48
N LEU A 126 -9.27 0.89 10.76
CA LEU A 126 -9.32 1.13 9.31
C LEU A 126 -9.85 -0.08 8.53
N VAL A 127 -9.42 -1.28 8.89
CA VAL A 127 -9.93 -2.52 8.27
C VAL A 127 -11.43 -2.66 8.50
N ARG A 128 -11.90 -2.44 9.73
CA ARG A 128 -13.34 -2.50 10.07
C ARG A 128 -14.14 -1.47 9.27
N GLN A 129 -13.67 -0.21 9.24
CA GLN A 129 -14.31 0.85 8.45
C GLN A 129 -14.35 0.52 6.96
N MET A 130 -13.29 -0.10 6.44
CA MET A 130 -13.27 -0.55 5.04
C MET A 130 -14.34 -1.60 4.77
N VAL A 131 -14.50 -2.57 5.67
CA VAL A 131 -15.55 -3.60 5.55
C VAL A 131 -16.94 -2.97 5.59
N GLU A 132 -17.17 -1.99 6.45
CA GLU A 132 -18.46 -1.31 6.58
C GLU A 132 -18.82 -0.45 5.35
N ARG A 133 -17.82 0.05 4.62
CA ARG A 133 -18.02 0.91 3.42
C ARG A 133 -18.45 0.13 2.18
N ILE A 134 -18.14 -1.12 2.12
CA ILE A 134 -18.40 -1.94 0.94
C ILE A 134 -19.68 -2.75 1.13
#